data_21b941f49ae2fb14a4d269f76b56ea5b
#
_entry.id   21b941f49ae2fb14a4d269f76b56ea5b
#
_cell.length_a   1.000
_cell.length_b   1.000
_cell.length_c   1.000
_cell.angle_alpha   90.00
_cell.angle_beta   90.00
_cell.angle_gamma   90.00
#
_symmetry.space_group_name_H-M   'P 1'
#
loop_
_entity.id
_entity.type
_entity.pdbx_description
1 polymer ?
#
loop_
_entity_poly.entity_id
_entity_poly.type
_entity_poly.pdbx_seq_one_letter_code
_entity_poly.pdbx_strand_id
1 'polypeptide(L)'
;MATLTTVSSNYGTINGIQKDGYSVFRGIPFAKVPTGALRFAPPQKPEGFKEAYDAFTFRSIPMQHFTDPDGLYQKEFYDNPDFHFPISEDCLYLNIWTPAHTASEKLPV
;
A
#
# COMPACT_ATOMS: atom_id res chain seq x y z
N MET A 1 -16.96 -3.58 18.60
CA MET A 1 -17.15 -4.54 17.48
C MET A 1 -15.88 -4.54 16.64
N ALA A 2 -15.42 -5.73 16.23
CA ALA A 2 -14.23 -5.84 15.39
C ALA A 2 -14.49 -5.25 14.00
N THR A 3 -13.52 -4.56 13.45
CA THR A 3 -13.56 -4.09 12.06
C THR A 3 -13.16 -5.19 11.09
N LEU A 4 -13.46 -5.00 9.81
CA LEU A 4 -13.22 -5.96 8.75
C LEU A 4 -11.71 -6.13 8.51
N THR A 5 -11.18 -7.34 8.70
CA THR A 5 -9.75 -7.64 8.51
C THR A 5 -9.46 -8.57 7.32
N THR A 6 -10.49 -9.12 6.70
CA THR A 6 -10.33 -9.99 5.52
C THR A 6 -11.36 -9.61 4.48
N VAL A 7 -10.91 -9.40 3.26
CA VAL A 7 -11.76 -9.01 2.13
C VAL A 7 -11.54 -9.95 0.96
N SER A 8 -12.62 -10.44 0.37
CA SER A 8 -12.59 -11.16 -0.89
C SER A 8 -12.80 -10.17 -2.04
N SER A 9 -11.90 -10.19 -3.01
CA SER A 9 -11.94 -9.36 -4.20
C SER A 9 -11.86 -10.20 -5.47
N ASN A 10 -12.07 -9.56 -6.62
CA ASN A 10 -11.87 -10.21 -7.92
C ASN A 10 -10.41 -10.67 -8.15
N TYR A 11 -9.46 -10.15 -7.37
CA TYR A 11 -8.04 -10.51 -7.44
C TYR A 11 -7.64 -11.54 -6.39
N GLY A 12 -8.54 -11.92 -5.50
CA GLY A 12 -8.31 -12.88 -4.42
C GLY A 12 -8.61 -12.31 -3.04
N THR A 13 -8.22 -13.04 -2.02
CA THR A 13 -8.43 -12.66 -0.62
C THR A 13 -7.29 -11.77 -0.13
N ILE A 14 -7.63 -10.71 0.57
CA ILE A 14 -6.67 -9.74 1.13
C ILE A 14 -6.90 -9.65 2.64
N ASN A 15 -5.84 -9.83 3.40
CA ASN A 15 -5.84 -9.70 4.86
C ASN A 15 -5.23 -8.37 5.28
N GLY A 16 -5.88 -7.70 6.22
CA GLY A 16 -5.41 -6.47 6.86
C GLY A 16 -5.16 -6.65 8.34
N ILE A 17 -4.84 -5.56 9.01
CA ILE A 17 -4.51 -5.51 10.44
C ILE A 17 -5.62 -4.78 11.20
N GLN A 18 -6.12 -5.41 12.27
CA GLN A 18 -7.04 -4.76 13.22
C GLN A 18 -6.29 -3.73 14.05
N LYS A 19 -6.83 -2.54 14.13
CA LYS A 19 -6.41 -1.47 15.03
C LYS A 19 -7.57 -1.09 15.96
N ASP A 20 -7.36 -0.12 16.82
CA ASP A 20 -8.41 0.37 17.70
C ASP A 20 -9.42 1.20 16.90
N GLY A 21 -10.60 0.62 16.66
CA GLY A 21 -11.69 1.24 15.92
C GLY A 21 -11.57 1.26 14.40
N TYR A 22 -10.53 0.68 13.81
CA TYR A 22 -10.36 0.60 12.36
C TYR A 22 -9.46 -0.56 11.94
N SER A 23 -9.45 -0.85 10.64
CA SER A 23 -8.51 -1.80 10.04
C SER A 23 -7.63 -1.11 9.00
N VAL A 24 -6.42 -1.65 8.83
CA VAL A 24 -5.42 -1.12 7.90
C VAL A 24 -5.01 -2.22 6.92
N PHE A 25 -5.01 -1.88 5.65
CA PHE A 25 -4.48 -2.71 4.57
C PHE A 25 -3.34 -1.94 3.91
N ARG A 26 -2.13 -2.49 3.93
CA ARG A 26 -0.93 -1.83 3.45
C ARG A 26 -0.31 -2.58 2.28
N GLY A 27 0.09 -1.83 1.25
CA GLY A 27 0.84 -2.40 0.14
C GLY A 27 0.01 -3.26 -0.80
N ILE A 28 -1.21 -2.85 -1.12
CA ILE A 28 -2.05 -3.55 -2.11
C ILE A 28 -1.61 -3.12 -3.51
N PRO A 29 -1.16 -4.04 -4.37
CA PRO A 29 -0.79 -3.69 -5.74
C PRO A 29 -2.03 -3.30 -6.56
N PHE A 30 -1.97 -2.19 -7.30
CA PHE A 30 -3.07 -1.76 -8.17
C PHE A 30 -2.74 -1.86 -9.67
N ALA A 31 -1.52 -2.25 -10.02
CA ALA A 31 -1.10 -2.50 -11.40
C ALA A 31 0.06 -3.49 -11.42
N LYS A 32 0.35 -4.04 -12.59
CA LYS A 32 1.58 -4.82 -12.81
C LYS A 32 2.80 -3.94 -12.55
N VAL A 33 3.89 -4.57 -12.11
CA VAL A 33 5.17 -3.87 -11.91
C VAL A 33 5.63 -3.22 -13.21
N PRO A 34 5.81 -1.87 -13.23
CA PRO A 34 6.07 -1.12 -14.47
C PRO A 34 7.55 -1.13 -14.83
N THR A 35 8.13 -2.31 -14.98
CA THR A 35 9.55 -2.50 -15.33
C THR A 35 9.71 -3.14 -16.72
N GLY A 36 10.93 -3.07 -17.27
CA GLY A 36 11.22 -3.64 -18.57
C GLY A 36 10.34 -3.05 -19.67
N ALA A 37 9.63 -3.90 -20.40
CA ALA A 37 8.73 -3.47 -21.49
C ALA A 37 7.53 -2.64 -21.02
N LEU A 38 7.19 -2.68 -19.73
CA LEU A 38 6.08 -1.91 -19.16
C LEU A 38 6.51 -0.52 -18.65
N ARG A 39 7.81 -0.20 -18.67
CA ARG A 39 8.29 1.13 -18.28
C ARG A 39 7.77 2.16 -19.26
N PHE A 40 7.16 3.24 -18.74
CA PHE A 40 6.50 4.29 -19.53
C PHE A 40 5.32 3.82 -20.41
N ALA A 41 4.92 2.56 -20.30
CA ALA A 41 3.71 2.06 -20.95
C ALA A 41 2.46 2.36 -20.09
N PRO A 42 1.24 2.35 -20.67
CA PRO A 42 0.03 2.44 -19.89
C PRO A 42 -0.05 1.33 -18.83
N PRO A 43 -0.63 1.61 -17.64
CA PRO A 43 -0.72 0.62 -16.58
C PRO A 43 -1.56 -0.58 -17.00
N GLN A 44 -1.13 -1.76 -16.57
CA GLN A 44 -1.83 -3.02 -16.80
C GLN A 44 -2.43 -3.53 -15.50
N LYS A 45 -3.56 -4.24 -15.59
CA LYS A 45 -4.22 -4.83 -14.42
C LYS A 45 -3.25 -5.76 -13.68
N PRO A 46 -3.24 -5.73 -12.34
CA PRO A 46 -2.42 -6.65 -11.57
C PRO A 46 -2.88 -8.09 -11.76
N GLU A 47 -2.00 -9.03 -11.53
CA GLU A 47 -2.36 -10.44 -11.47
C GLU A 47 -3.09 -10.75 -10.17
N GLY A 48 -3.98 -11.74 -10.19
CA GLY A 48 -4.67 -12.20 -9.00
C GLY A 48 -3.73 -12.93 -8.03
N PHE A 49 -4.13 -12.98 -6.78
CA PHE A 49 -3.41 -13.70 -5.74
C PHE A 49 -3.83 -15.17 -5.75
N LYS A 50 -2.87 -16.09 -5.79
CA LYS A 50 -3.13 -17.54 -5.68
C LYS A 50 -3.47 -17.95 -4.25
N GLU A 51 -2.84 -17.29 -3.30
CA GLU A 51 -3.06 -17.46 -1.86
C GLU A 51 -3.55 -16.14 -1.28
N ALA A 52 -4.03 -16.16 -0.02
CA ALA A 52 -4.40 -14.93 0.66
C ALA A 52 -3.22 -13.96 0.73
N TYR A 53 -3.43 -12.73 0.31
CA TYR A 53 -2.43 -11.67 0.31
C TYR A 53 -2.45 -10.93 1.65
N ASP A 54 -1.33 -10.94 2.35
CA ASP A 54 -1.19 -10.25 3.63
C ASP A 54 -0.76 -8.80 3.41
N ALA A 55 -1.74 -7.89 3.45
CA ALA A 55 -1.54 -6.46 3.29
C ALA A 55 -1.12 -5.80 4.60
N PHE A 56 0.02 -6.21 5.15
CA PHE A 56 0.48 -5.83 6.50
C PHE A 56 1.55 -4.76 6.50
N THR A 57 2.32 -4.63 5.42
CA THR A 57 3.49 -3.76 5.37
C THR A 57 3.41 -2.76 4.23
N PHE A 58 3.91 -1.56 4.45
CA PHE A 58 4.14 -0.60 3.39
C PHE A 58 5.15 -1.15 2.39
N ARG A 59 4.95 -0.82 1.12
CA ARG A 59 5.85 -1.21 0.04
C ARG A 59 6.74 -0.04 -0.35
N SER A 60 7.59 -0.26 -1.34
CA SER A 60 8.55 0.75 -1.81
C SER A 60 7.86 2.01 -2.33
N ILE A 61 8.54 3.13 -2.15
CA ILE A 61 8.16 4.41 -2.73
C ILE A 61 8.82 4.59 -4.11
N PRO A 62 8.27 5.49 -4.97
CA PRO A 62 8.85 5.76 -6.28
C PRO A 62 10.31 6.19 -6.24
N MET A 63 11.02 5.96 -7.33
CA MET A 63 12.39 6.44 -7.53
C MET A 63 12.42 7.97 -7.40
N GLN A 64 13.24 8.47 -6.48
CA GLN A 64 13.35 9.89 -6.17
C GLN A 64 14.69 10.20 -5.50
N HIS A 65 15.08 11.46 -5.54
CA HIS A 65 16.22 11.92 -4.74
C HIS A 65 15.83 12.01 -3.27
N PHE A 66 16.71 11.51 -2.41
CA PHE A 66 16.60 11.81 -0.99
C PHE A 66 17.16 13.20 -0.70
N THR A 67 16.57 13.86 0.29
CA THR A 67 17.09 15.10 0.82
C THR A 67 18.44 14.86 1.50
N ASP A 68 19.28 15.89 1.54
CA ASP A 68 20.52 15.86 2.32
C ASP A 68 20.21 15.48 3.77
N PRO A 69 20.86 14.44 4.33
CA PRO A 69 20.61 14.02 5.72
C PRO A 69 20.81 15.14 6.75
N ASP A 70 21.70 16.07 6.46
CA ASP A 70 21.96 17.23 7.32
C ASP A 70 21.12 18.47 6.96
N GLY A 71 20.33 18.38 5.90
CA GLY A 71 19.50 19.45 5.40
C GLY A 71 18.28 19.76 6.27
N LEU A 72 17.80 21.00 6.18
CA LEU A 72 16.62 21.46 6.91
C LEU A 72 15.38 20.60 6.63
N TYR A 73 15.13 20.26 5.36
CA TYR A 73 13.99 19.44 4.97
C TYR A 73 14.01 18.07 5.61
N GLN A 74 15.18 17.43 5.66
CA GLN A 74 15.31 16.12 6.29
C GLN A 74 14.98 16.21 7.79
N LYS A 75 15.56 17.19 8.49
CA LYS A 75 15.39 17.36 9.94
C LYS A 75 13.98 17.75 10.35
N GLU A 76 13.32 18.59 9.54
CA GLU A 76 11.99 19.11 9.88
C GLU A 76 10.84 18.22 9.44
N PHE A 77 10.99 17.48 8.33
CA PHE A 77 9.87 16.76 7.72
C PHE A 77 10.10 15.25 7.58
N TYR A 78 11.33 14.76 7.57
CA TYR A 78 11.67 13.37 7.30
C TYR A 78 12.53 12.72 8.36
N ASP A 79 12.58 13.26 9.55
CA ASP A 79 13.45 12.77 10.63
C ASP A 79 12.94 11.46 11.26
N ASN A 80 11.66 11.14 11.09
CA ASN A 80 11.09 9.90 11.61
C ASN A 80 11.55 8.69 10.79
N PRO A 81 12.34 7.76 11.36
CA PRO A 81 12.83 6.58 10.66
C PRO A 81 11.71 5.65 10.18
N ASP A 82 10.52 5.70 10.78
CA ASP A 82 9.38 4.88 10.38
C ASP A 82 8.84 5.26 9.00
N PHE A 83 9.23 6.40 8.45
CA PHE A 83 8.86 6.86 7.12
C PHE A 83 9.98 6.71 6.08
N HIS A 84 11.09 6.07 6.41
CA HIS A 84 12.18 5.80 5.50
C HIS A 84 11.94 4.47 4.77
N PHE A 85 11.24 4.53 3.65
CA PHE A 85 10.95 3.36 2.83
C PHE A 85 11.97 3.18 1.71
N PRO A 86 12.24 1.93 1.28
CA PRO A 86 13.07 1.69 0.12
C PRO A 86 12.43 2.31 -1.13
N ILE A 87 13.28 2.79 -2.04
CA ILE A 87 12.85 3.26 -3.35
C ILE A 87 12.93 2.13 -4.37
N SER A 88 11.97 2.08 -5.29
CA SER A 88 11.95 1.06 -6.35
C SER A 88 11.05 1.49 -7.49
N GLU A 89 11.28 0.97 -8.68
CA GLU A 89 10.32 1.07 -9.77
C GLU A 89 9.05 0.24 -9.48
N ASP A 90 9.16 -0.78 -8.64
CA ASP A 90 8.02 -1.55 -8.11
C ASP A 90 7.37 -0.77 -6.96
N CYS A 91 6.55 0.22 -7.30
CA CYS A 91 5.99 1.18 -6.34
C CYS A 91 4.48 1.45 -6.52
N LEU A 92 3.79 0.68 -7.36
CA LEU A 92 2.37 0.89 -7.65
C LEU A 92 1.49 0.15 -6.63
N TYR A 93 1.47 0.65 -5.42
CA TYR A 93 0.73 0.12 -4.28
C TYR A 93 -0.12 1.20 -3.63
N LEU A 94 -1.25 0.78 -3.07
CA LEU A 94 -2.12 1.65 -2.28
C LEU A 94 -2.28 1.10 -0.86
N ASN A 95 -2.72 1.97 0.05
CA ASN A 95 -3.00 1.64 1.43
C ASN A 95 -4.41 2.10 1.76
N ILE A 96 -5.12 1.34 2.60
CA ILE A 96 -6.50 1.64 2.97
C ILE A 96 -6.62 1.60 4.49
N TRP A 97 -7.23 2.62 5.07
CA TRP A 97 -7.68 2.66 6.45
C TRP A 97 -9.21 2.71 6.44
N THR A 98 -9.86 1.81 7.14
CA THR A 98 -11.32 1.71 7.11
C THR A 98 -11.90 1.37 8.48
N PRO A 99 -12.95 2.07 8.93
CA PRO A 99 -13.72 1.69 10.11
C PRO A 99 -14.79 0.63 9.82
N ALA A 100 -14.91 0.14 8.57
CA ALA A 100 -15.94 -0.80 8.18
C ALA A 100 -15.89 -2.10 8.99
N HIS A 101 -17.05 -2.61 9.33
CA HIS A 101 -17.23 -3.90 10.00
C HIS A 101 -17.52 -5.02 9.01
N THR A 102 -18.14 -4.70 7.89
CA THR A 102 -18.49 -5.64 6.81
C THR A 102 -18.15 -5.06 5.44
N ALA A 103 -17.94 -5.94 4.46
CA ALA A 103 -17.64 -5.53 3.08
C ALA A 103 -18.85 -4.88 2.37
N SER A 104 -20.05 -4.99 2.93
CA SER A 104 -21.28 -4.46 2.33
C SER A 104 -21.59 -3.00 2.68
N GLU A 105 -20.85 -2.39 3.60
CA GLU A 105 -21.15 -1.04 4.09
C GLU A 105 -20.97 0.06 3.05
N LYS A 106 -20.15 -0.15 2.01
CA LYS A 106 -19.95 0.79 0.90
C LYS A 106 -19.67 2.23 1.38
N LEU A 107 -18.71 2.37 2.27
CA LEU A 107 -18.30 3.68 2.79
C LEU A 107 -17.70 4.55 1.67
N PRO A 108 -17.88 5.88 1.74
CA PRO A 108 -17.23 6.78 0.77
C PRO A 108 -15.70 6.74 0.89
N VAL A 109 -15.03 6.96 -0.23
CA VAL A 109 -13.57 7.00 -0.33
C VAL A 109 -13.10 8.44 -0.58
#